data_af5fcce9eec28970a27c279c6d27967b
#
_entry.id   af5fcce9eec28970a27c279c6d27967b
#
_cell.length_a   1.000
_cell.length_b   1.000
_cell.length_c   1.000
_cell.angle_alpha   90.00
_cell.angle_beta   90.00
_cell.angle_gamma   90.00
#
_symmetry.space_group_name_H-M   'P 1'
#
loop_
_entity.id
_entity.type
_entity.pdbx_description
1 polymer ?
#
loop_
_entity_poly.entity_id
_entity_poly.type
_entity_poly.pdbx_seq_one_letter_code
_entity_poly.pdbx_strand_id
1 'polypeptide(L)'
;MQANLDQIYKDVDFLTKINPPRNFQNMASLAAVCDYIKYEIKLAGGEPKEQTWTAQGETYTNIIVSYLPEKEEKLIVGAHYDVCGNQPGADDNASAVAGLLESIRIIFQQQPDLDYGI
;
A
#
# COMPACT_ATOMS: atom_id res chain seq x y z
N MET A 1 10.73 -5.77 -18.62
CA MET A 1 10.06 -5.52 -17.31
C MET A 1 8.87 -6.45 -17.21
N GLN A 2 8.78 -7.18 -16.12
CA GLN A 2 7.69 -8.14 -15.90
C GLN A 2 7.30 -8.13 -14.42
N ALA A 3 5.99 -8.15 -14.15
CA ALA A 3 5.46 -8.26 -12.79
C ALA A 3 5.74 -9.66 -12.19
N ASN A 4 6.04 -9.68 -10.91
CA ASN A 4 6.25 -10.92 -10.16
C ASN A 4 4.91 -11.41 -9.60
N LEU A 5 4.32 -12.40 -10.26
CA LEU A 5 3.01 -12.95 -9.90
C LEU A 5 3.01 -13.62 -8.51
N ASP A 6 4.10 -14.27 -8.13
CA ASP A 6 4.21 -14.90 -6.80
C ASP A 6 4.19 -13.85 -5.69
N GLN A 7 4.83 -12.71 -5.92
CA GLN A 7 4.83 -11.61 -4.97
C GLN A 7 3.46 -10.95 -4.87
N ILE A 8 2.79 -10.73 -5.99
CA ILE A 8 1.42 -10.19 -6.02
C ILE A 8 0.46 -11.13 -5.27
N TYR A 9 0.56 -12.42 -5.53
CA TYR A 9 -0.25 -13.43 -4.82
C TYR A 9 0.01 -13.41 -3.31
N LYS A 10 1.27 -13.33 -2.90
CA LYS A 10 1.67 -13.23 -1.49
C LYS A 10 1.05 -12.00 -0.81
N ASP A 11 1.05 -10.86 -1.49
CA ASP A 11 0.47 -9.63 -0.95
C ASP A 11 -1.05 -9.77 -0.75
N VAL A 12 -1.76 -10.31 -1.74
CA VAL A 12 -3.21 -10.57 -1.63
C VAL A 12 -3.50 -11.58 -0.53
N ASP A 13 -2.72 -12.68 -0.46
CA ASP A 13 -2.88 -13.73 0.54
C ASP A 13 -2.69 -13.18 1.97
N PHE A 14 -1.66 -12.37 2.19
CA PHE A 14 -1.44 -11.73 3.49
C PHE A 14 -2.62 -10.84 3.90
N LEU A 15 -3.06 -9.95 3.01
CA LEU A 15 -4.12 -8.99 3.30
C LEU A 15 -5.46 -9.68 3.57
N THR A 16 -5.78 -10.72 2.82
CA THR A 16 -7.07 -11.41 2.94
C THR A 16 -7.15 -12.36 4.15
N LYS A 17 -6.01 -12.76 4.71
CA LYS A 17 -5.92 -13.63 5.88
C LYS A 17 -5.86 -12.88 7.21
N ILE A 18 -5.79 -11.56 7.21
CA ILE A 18 -5.81 -10.77 8.44
C ILE A 18 -7.13 -11.01 9.18
N ASN A 19 -7.03 -11.38 10.46
CA ASN A 19 -8.17 -11.68 11.30
C ASN A 19 -8.03 -10.99 12.67
N PRO A 20 -9.03 -10.22 13.14
CA PRO A 20 -10.28 -9.90 12.44
C PRO A 20 -10.05 -9.09 11.15
N PRO A 21 -11.04 -9.03 10.24
CA PRO A 21 -10.90 -8.27 9.00
C PRO A 21 -10.44 -6.82 9.21
N ARG A 22 -9.65 -6.31 8.31
CA ARG A 22 -9.03 -4.98 8.36
C ARG A 22 -9.99 -3.83 8.10
N ASN A 23 -11.14 -3.81 8.80
CA ASN A 23 -12.11 -2.72 8.73
C ASN A 23 -11.80 -1.61 9.74
N PHE A 24 -12.54 -0.49 9.64
CA PHE A 24 -12.29 0.71 10.43
C PHE A 24 -12.41 0.52 11.96
N GLN A 25 -13.06 -0.55 12.42
CA GLN A 25 -13.21 -0.87 13.85
C GLN A 25 -12.07 -1.72 14.38
N ASN A 26 -11.35 -2.43 13.54
CA ASN A 26 -10.30 -3.36 13.91
C ASN A 26 -8.92 -2.69 13.80
N MET A 27 -8.60 -1.81 14.75
CA MET A 27 -7.39 -0.99 14.72
C MET A 27 -6.10 -1.82 14.68
N ALA A 28 -6.03 -2.95 15.40
CA ALA A 28 -4.87 -3.84 15.35
C ALA A 28 -4.66 -4.46 13.97
N SER A 29 -5.73 -4.80 13.27
CA SER A 29 -5.68 -5.32 11.90
C SER A 29 -5.20 -4.26 10.92
N LEU A 30 -5.69 -3.02 11.06
CA LEU A 30 -5.22 -1.88 10.24
C LEU A 30 -3.74 -1.59 10.50
N ALA A 31 -3.29 -1.66 11.76
CA ALA A 31 -1.88 -1.49 12.10
C ALA A 31 -1.00 -2.58 11.46
N ALA A 32 -1.45 -3.84 11.46
CA ALA A 32 -0.74 -4.95 10.84
C ALA A 32 -0.59 -4.76 9.32
N VAL A 33 -1.64 -4.29 8.65
CA VAL A 33 -1.58 -3.93 7.22
C VAL A 33 -0.60 -2.80 6.97
N CYS A 34 -0.68 -1.74 7.78
CA CYS A 34 0.18 -0.58 7.70
C CYS A 34 1.67 -0.98 7.79
N ASP A 35 2.00 -1.81 8.77
CA ASP A 35 3.36 -2.32 8.97
C ASP A 35 3.82 -3.20 7.80
N TYR A 36 2.95 -4.05 7.28
CA TYR A 36 3.25 -4.87 6.10
C TYR A 36 3.57 -4.01 4.87
N ILE A 37 2.70 -3.05 4.55
CA ILE A 37 2.89 -2.16 3.40
C ILE A 37 4.19 -1.36 3.53
N LYS A 38 4.46 -0.77 4.71
CA LYS A 38 5.71 -0.03 4.95
C LYS A 38 6.93 -0.93 4.79
N TYR A 39 6.87 -2.16 5.28
CA TYR A 39 7.95 -3.13 5.14
C TYR A 39 8.23 -3.46 3.67
N GLU A 40 7.19 -3.75 2.88
CA GLU A 40 7.33 -4.06 1.45
C GLU A 40 7.86 -2.86 0.65
N ILE A 41 7.44 -1.64 0.98
CA ILE A 41 7.98 -0.42 0.38
C ILE A 41 9.48 -0.27 0.67
N LYS A 42 9.90 -0.50 1.92
CA LYS A 42 11.33 -0.43 2.30
C LYS A 42 12.17 -1.48 1.58
N LEU A 43 11.65 -2.70 1.46
CA LEU A 43 12.33 -3.77 0.68
C LEU A 43 12.50 -3.38 -0.79
N ALA A 44 11.56 -2.64 -1.36
CA ALA A 44 11.63 -2.14 -2.72
C ALA A 44 12.65 -0.99 -2.89
N GLY A 45 13.13 -0.40 -1.80
CA GLY A 45 14.05 0.74 -1.81
C GLY A 45 13.37 2.10 -1.63
N GLY A 46 12.05 2.12 -1.37
CA GLY A 46 11.30 3.33 -1.08
C GLY A 46 11.38 3.74 0.40
N GLU A 47 11.06 4.99 0.69
CA GLU A 47 10.96 5.54 2.04
C GLU A 47 9.50 5.86 2.35
N PRO A 48 8.77 4.98 3.07
CA PRO A 48 7.36 5.22 3.40
C PRO A 48 7.20 6.33 4.42
N LYS A 49 6.24 7.21 4.19
CA LYS A 49 5.81 8.26 5.12
C LYS A 49 4.37 8.00 5.54
N GLU A 50 4.03 8.43 6.73
CA GLU A 50 2.69 8.35 7.27
C GLU A 50 2.01 9.71 7.25
N GLN A 51 0.76 9.73 6.82
CA GLN A 51 -0.16 10.84 6.98
C GLN A 51 -1.31 10.36 7.85
N THR A 52 -1.49 10.96 9.02
CA THR A 52 -2.48 10.51 10.01
C THR A 52 -3.60 11.53 10.18
N TRP A 53 -4.78 11.03 10.53
CA TRP A 53 -5.92 11.85 10.96
C TRP A 53 -6.69 11.12 12.06
N THR A 54 -7.49 11.84 12.80
CA THR A 54 -8.31 11.31 13.89
C THR A 54 -9.79 11.39 13.53
N ALA A 55 -10.50 10.31 13.72
CA ALA A 55 -11.96 10.24 13.59
C ALA A 55 -12.53 9.35 14.70
N GLN A 56 -13.57 9.82 15.38
CA GLN A 56 -14.26 9.09 16.46
C GLN A 56 -13.31 8.59 17.56
N GLY A 57 -12.26 9.37 17.88
CA GLY A 57 -11.28 9.02 18.92
C GLY A 57 -10.18 8.04 18.49
N GLU A 58 -10.22 7.54 17.26
CA GLU A 58 -9.21 6.63 16.70
C GLU A 58 -8.33 7.36 15.67
N THR A 59 -7.08 6.92 15.55
CA THR A 59 -6.13 7.47 14.58
C THR A 59 -6.01 6.53 13.38
N TYR A 60 -6.23 7.08 12.20
CA TYR A 60 -6.10 6.39 10.92
C TYR A 60 -4.88 6.90 10.17
N THR A 61 -4.34 6.08 9.28
CA THR A 61 -3.08 6.35 8.59
C THR A 61 -3.19 6.09 7.09
N ASN A 62 -2.76 7.08 6.29
CA ASN A 62 -2.37 6.85 4.91
C ASN A 62 -0.87 6.60 4.84
N ILE A 63 -0.44 5.72 3.96
CA ILE A 63 0.98 5.45 3.69
C ILE A 63 1.31 6.07 2.33
N ILE A 64 2.37 6.86 2.30
CA ILE A 64 2.81 7.58 1.11
C ILE A 64 4.27 7.22 0.84
N VAL A 65 4.58 6.89 -0.41
CA VAL A 65 5.93 6.78 -0.92
C VAL A 65 6.05 7.62 -2.18
N SER A 66 7.18 8.27 -2.38
CA SER A 66 7.39 9.13 -3.55
C SER A 66 8.59 8.64 -4.34
N TYR A 67 8.46 8.67 -5.66
CA TYR A 67 9.54 8.51 -6.62
C TYR A 67 9.75 9.85 -7.35
N LEU A 68 11.00 10.30 -7.47
CA LEU A 68 11.37 11.63 -8.00
C LEU A 68 10.61 12.77 -7.30
N PRO A 69 10.73 12.90 -5.96
CA PRO A 69 9.95 13.86 -5.19
C PRO A 69 10.27 15.32 -5.51
N GLU A 70 11.42 15.61 -6.12
CA GLU A 70 11.87 16.93 -6.54
C GLU A 70 11.16 17.46 -7.79
N LYS A 71 10.53 16.60 -8.58
CA LYS A 71 9.78 17.03 -9.77
C LYS A 71 8.56 17.84 -9.38
N GLU A 72 8.27 18.91 -10.11
CA GLU A 72 7.15 19.82 -9.82
C GLU A 72 5.80 19.16 -10.09
N GLU A 73 5.65 18.53 -11.26
CA GLU A 73 4.44 17.79 -11.60
C GLU A 73 4.43 16.43 -10.92
N LYS A 74 3.24 15.99 -10.47
CA LYS A 74 3.05 14.70 -9.77
C LYS A 74 1.92 13.89 -10.37
N LEU A 75 2.19 12.60 -10.57
CA LEU A 75 1.16 11.59 -10.76
C LEU A 75 0.88 10.91 -9.42
N ILE A 76 -0.36 10.95 -8.96
CA ILE A 76 -0.76 10.27 -7.72
C ILE A 76 -1.52 9.00 -8.06
N VAL A 77 -1.05 7.87 -7.55
CA VAL A 77 -1.71 6.57 -7.69
C VAL A 77 -2.02 6.04 -6.29
N GLY A 78 -3.25 5.64 -6.04
CA GLY A 78 -3.69 5.20 -4.72
C GLY A 78 -4.56 3.97 -4.73
N ALA A 79 -4.57 3.26 -3.59
CA ALA A 79 -5.45 2.14 -3.31
C ALA A 79 -5.78 2.15 -1.81
N HIS A 80 -7.05 1.94 -1.45
CA HIS A 80 -7.42 1.79 -0.04
C HIS A 80 -7.06 0.38 0.45
N TYR A 81 -6.58 0.26 1.69
CA TYR A 81 -6.16 -1.02 2.24
C TYR A 81 -7.13 -1.63 3.26
N ASP A 82 -8.16 -0.89 3.64
CA ASP A 82 -9.22 -1.38 4.50
C ASP A 82 -10.28 -2.20 3.74
N VAL A 83 -11.20 -2.79 4.47
CA VAL A 83 -12.39 -3.46 3.92
C VAL A 83 -13.67 -2.89 4.55
N CYS A 84 -14.78 -3.04 3.85
CA CYS A 84 -16.10 -2.77 4.37
C CYS A 84 -16.64 -4.01 5.10
N GLY A 85 -17.00 -3.87 6.38
CA GLY A 85 -17.58 -4.96 7.16
C GLY A 85 -16.62 -6.13 7.42
N ASN A 86 -17.16 -7.32 7.49
CA ASN A 86 -16.43 -8.54 7.88
C ASN A 86 -16.11 -9.44 6.68
N GLN A 87 -15.45 -8.86 5.68
CA GLN A 87 -15.07 -9.61 4.48
C GLN A 87 -13.54 -9.60 4.30
N PRO A 88 -12.98 -10.62 3.62
CA PRO A 88 -11.54 -10.70 3.39
C PRO A 88 -11.04 -9.64 2.40
N GLY A 89 -11.89 -9.15 1.49
CA GLY A 89 -11.58 -8.07 0.56
C GLY A 89 -10.47 -8.39 -0.42
N ALA A 90 -10.53 -9.54 -1.11
CA ALA A 90 -9.54 -9.91 -2.11
C ALA A 90 -9.60 -8.97 -3.33
N ASP A 91 -10.79 -8.80 -3.88
CA ASP A 91 -11.06 -7.89 -5.00
C ASP A 91 -11.16 -6.43 -4.51
N ASP A 92 -11.88 -6.20 -3.43
CA ASP A 92 -12.08 -4.88 -2.83
C ASP A 92 -11.41 -4.78 -1.43
N ASN A 93 -10.12 -4.41 -1.29
CA ASN A 93 -9.29 -3.92 -2.39
C ASN A 93 -7.83 -4.44 -2.30
N ALA A 94 -7.62 -5.67 -1.79
CA ALA A 94 -6.30 -6.26 -1.69
C ALA A 94 -5.60 -6.38 -3.06
N SER A 95 -6.38 -6.63 -4.12
CA SER A 95 -5.85 -6.72 -5.49
C SER A 95 -5.20 -5.42 -5.95
N ALA A 96 -5.85 -4.26 -5.70
CA ALA A 96 -5.27 -2.97 -6.06
C ALA A 96 -4.06 -2.61 -5.19
N VAL A 97 -4.08 -2.94 -3.89
CA VAL A 97 -2.91 -2.75 -3.01
C VAL A 97 -1.73 -3.58 -3.51
N ALA A 98 -1.94 -4.85 -3.85
CA ALA A 98 -0.90 -5.73 -4.38
C ALA A 98 -0.35 -5.22 -5.73
N GLY A 99 -1.22 -4.78 -6.62
CA GLY A 99 -0.83 -4.16 -7.89
C GLY A 99 0.00 -2.89 -7.70
N LEU A 100 -0.38 -2.06 -6.73
CA LEU A 100 0.36 -0.85 -6.39
C LEU A 100 1.73 -1.17 -5.78
N LEU A 101 1.82 -2.12 -4.86
CA LEU A 101 3.09 -2.57 -4.29
C LEU A 101 4.04 -3.14 -5.36
N GLU A 102 3.51 -3.92 -6.31
CA GLU A 102 4.32 -4.43 -7.41
C GLU A 102 4.79 -3.31 -8.34
N SER A 103 3.96 -2.32 -8.61
CA SER A 103 4.35 -1.13 -9.37
C SER A 103 5.48 -0.38 -8.68
N ILE A 104 5.42 -0.22 -7.35
CA ILE A 104 6.48 0.39 -6.55
C ILE A 104 7.79 -0.40 -6.69
N ARG A 105 7.76 -1.73 -6.57
CA ARG A 105 8.93 -2.60 -6.74
C ARG A 105 9.57 -2.41 -8.10
N ILE A 106 8.78 -2.39 -9.16
CA ILE A 106 9.25 -2.21 -10.54
C ILE A 106 9.88 -0.81 -10.71
N ILE A 107 9.21 0.24 -10.25
CA ILE A 107 9.69 1.63 -10.40
C ILE A 107 11.02 1.82 -9.67
N PHE A 108 11.14 1.37 -8.43
CA PHE A 108 12.38 1.52 -7.67
C PHE A 108 13.52 0.64 -8.20
N GLN A 109 13.20 -0.50 -8.80
CA GLN A 109 14.18 -1.36 -9.47
C GLN A 109 14.67 -0.79 -10.80
N GLN A 110 13.75 -0.32 -11.63
CA GLN A 110 14.06 0.18 -12.97
C GLN A 110 14.59 1.62 -12.98
N GLN A 111 14.22 2.40 -11.97
CA GLN A 111 14.60 3.82 -11.83
C GLN A 111 14.39 4.63 -13.11
N PRO A 112 13.17 4.62 -13.69
CA PRO A 112 12.93 5.31 -14.94
C PRO A 112 13.16 6.82 -14.79
N ASP A 113 13.77 7.43 -15.81
CA ASP A 113 13.89 8.89 -15.88
C ASP A 113 12.56 9.44 -16.42
N LEU A 114 11.86 10.19 -15.57
CA LEU A 114 10.54 10.73 -15.84
C LEU A 114 10.55 12.26 -15.70
N ASP A 115 9.71 12.92 -16.49
CA ASP A 115 9.52 14.37 -16.39
C ASP A 115 8.68 14.78 -15.18
N TYR A 116 8.00 13.84 -14.55
CA TYR A 116 7.17 14.03 -13.37
C TYR A 116 7.56 13.08 -12.23
N GLY A 117 7.16 13.42 -11.02
CA GLY A 117 7.27 12.53 -9.85
C GLY A 117 6.04 11.64 -9.68
N ILE A 118 6.17 10.56 -8.94
CA ILE A 118 5.07 9.67 -8.56
C ILE A 118 5.00 9.61 -7.03
#